data_0959faea2ead1ba8b6f9e6491b4e4d34
#
_entry.id   0959faea2ead1ba8b6f9e6491b4e4d34
#
_cell.length_a   1.000
_cell.length_b   1.000
_cell.length_c   1.000
_cell.angle_alpha   90.00
_cell.angle_beta   90.00
_cell.angle_gamma   90.00
#
_symmetry.space_group_name_H-M   'P 1'
#
loop_
_entity.id
_entity.type
_entity.pdbx_description
1 polymer ?
#
loop_
_entity_poly.entity_id
_entity_poly.type
_entity_poly.pdbx_seq_one_letter_code
_entity_poly.pdbx_strand_id
1 'polypeptide(L)'
;MRLKIELVKWKTELIKKINMSSREIMDAKNGIERKTLGFRDPVVKHVVTKFVSRSDIGYEKYGRTLDDERRGKFKNLAGYLNDIQEELMDAVLYIQAAREELEDREKEV
;
A
#
# COMPACT_ATOMS: atom_id res chain seq x y z
N MET A 1 8.31 -22.46 35.52
CA MET A 1 7.16 -22.31 34.60
C MET A 1 7.45 -21.36 33.44
N ARG A 2 7.97 -20.18 33.70
CA ARG A 2 8.35 -19.22 32.64
C ARG A 2 9.36 -19.78 31.63
N LEU A 3 10.41 -20.45 32.05
CA LEU A 3 11.46 -21.02 31.21
C LEU A 3 10.93 -22.07 30.22
N LYS A 4 9.96 -22.89 30.61
CA LYS A 4 9.35 -23.89 29.71
C LYS A 4 8.50 -23.26 28.62
N ILE A 5 7.77 -22.19 28.95
CA ILE A 5 6.92 -21.46 27.99
C ILE A 5 7.79 -20.71 26.98
N GLU A 6 8.86 -20.09 27.42
CA GLU A 6 9.81 -19.40 26.54
C GLU A 6 10.56 -20.34 25.61
N LEU A 7 10.96 -21.53 26.10
CA LEU A 7 11.59 -22.56 25.29
C LEU A 7 10.64 -23.12 24.21
N VAL A 8 9.38 -23.31 24.53
CA VAL A 8 8.35 -23.76 23.56
C VAL A 8 8.13 -22.67 22.53
N LYS A 9 8.01 -21.42 22.93
CA LYS A 9 7.91 -20.28 22.00
C LYS A 9 9.11 -20.20 21.07
N TRP A 10 10.32 -20.32 21.60
CA TRP A 10 11.55 -20.29 20.82
C TRP A 10 11.62 -21.44 19.80
N LYS A 11 11.28 -22.65 20.20
CA LYS A 11 11.20 -23.81 19.30
C LYS A 11 10.17 -23.63 18.20
N THR A 12 9.00 -23.11 18.56
CA THR A 12 7.91 -22.85 17.60
C THR A 12 8.34 -21.79 16.57
N GLU A 13 8.98 -20.72 17.01
CA GLU A 13 9.51 -19.68 16.12
C GLU A 13 10.62 -20.21 15.22
N LEU A 14 11.52 -21.05 15.77
CA LEU A 14 12.59 -21.67 15.01
C LEU A 14 12.05 -22.60 13.92
N ILE A 15 11.05 -23.43 14.24
CA ILE A 15 10.39 -24.33 13.28
C ILE A 15 9.72 -23.52 12.17
N LYS A 16 9.03 -22.44 12.52
CA LYS A 16 8.44 -21.52 11.53
C LYS A 16 9.50 -20.95 10.58
N LYS A 17 10.63 -20.50 11.11
CA LYS A 17 11.74 -19.97 10.29
C LYS A 17 12.35 -21.02 9.37
N ILE A 18 12.53 -22.25 9.85
CA ILE A 18 13.07 -23.36 9.07
C ILE A 18 12.15 -23.75 7.91
N ASN A 19 10.84 -23.68 8.13
CA ASN A 19 9.83 -24.04 7.13
C ASN A 19 9.46 -22.91 6.17
N MET A 20 9.97 -21.70 6.39
CA MET A 20 9.72 -20.55 5.51
C MET A 20 10.54 -20.63 4.22
N SER A 21 9.94 -20.29 3.10
CA SER A 21 10.64 -20.08 1.84
C SER A 21 11.60 -18.89 1.93
N SER A 22 12.58 -18.84 1.02
CA SER A 22 13.49 -17.69 0.94
C SER A 22 12.75 -16.37 0.73
N ARG A 23 11.68 -16.39 -0.03
CA ARG A 23 10.83 -15.21 -0.27
C ARG A 23 10.10 -14.77 0.99
N GLU A 24 9.54 -15.72 1.75
CA GLU A 24 8.86 -15.42 3.01
C GLU A 24 9.81 -14.83 4.05
N ILE A 25 11.03 -15.34 4.13
CA ILE A 25 12.08 -14.81 5.01
C ILE A 25 12.45 -13.38 4.61
N MET A 26 12.62 -13.13 3.32
CA MET A 26 12.95 -11.80 2.80
C MET A 26 11.81 -10.81 3.05
N ASP A 27 10.56 -11.21 2.80
CA ASP A 27 9.37 -10.40 3.07
C ASP A 27 9.26 -10.06 4.56
N ALA A 28 9.47 -11.03 5.44
CA ALA A 28 9.44 -10.81 6.88
C ALA A 28 10.50 -9.79 7.33
N LYS A 29 11.71 -9.87 6.77
CA LYS A 29 12.79 -8.90 7.05
C LYS A 29 12.44 -7.49 6.61
N ASN A 30 11.70 -7.35 5.52
CA ASN A 30 11.31 -6.07 4.93
C ASN A 30 9.96 -5.56 5.46
N GLY A 31 9.33 -6.27 6.41
CA GLY A 31 8.03 -5.92 6.96
C GLY A 31 6.89 -6.09 5.96
N ILE A 32 7.03 -7.00 5.00
CA ILE A 32 6.03 -7.26 3.97
C ILE A 32 5.16 -8.45 4.39
N GLU A 33 3.86 -8.22 4.48
CA GLU A 33 2.85 -9.26 4.60
C GLU A 33 2.25 -9.53 3.23
N ARG A 34 2.32 -10.78 2.77
CA ARG A 34 1.74 -11.18 1.49
C ARG A 34 0.40 -11.84 1.68
N LYS A 35 -0.52 -11.47 0.81
CA LYS A 35 -1.84 -12.09 0.74
C LYS A 35 -2.19 -12.38 -0.71
N THR A 36 -2.64 -13.59 -0.97
CA THR A 36 -3.14 -13.97 -2.29
C THR A 36 -4.60 -13.57 -2.40
N LEU A 37 -4.93 -12.79 -3.42
CA LEU A 37 -6.29 -12.34 -3.71
C LEU A 37 -6.75 -12.91 -5.04
N GLY A 38 -8.01 -13.37 -5.08
CA GLY A 38 -8.67 -13.75 -6.32
C GLY A 38 -9.37 -12.56 -6.95
N PHE A 39 -9.23 -12.39 -8.26
CA PHE A 39 -9.89 -11.32 -9.01
C PHE A 39 -10.77 -11.90 -10.10
N ARG A 40 -12.01 -11.47 -10.14
CA ARG A 40 -12.92 -11.79 -11.24
C ARG A 40 -12.76 -10.80 -12.40
N ASP A 41 -12.50 -9.55 -12.05
CA ASP A 41 -12.42 -8.42 -12.97
C ASP A 41 -10.97 -7.99 -13.18
N PRO A 42 -10.44 -8.07 -14.41
CA PRO A 42 -9.09 -7.61 -14.72
C PRO A 42 -8.84 -6.13 -14.42
N VAL A 43 -9.85 -5.29 -14.54
CA VAL A 43 -9.75 -3.85 -14.22
C VAL A 43 -9.47 -3.66 -12.74
N VAL A 44 -10.17 -4.41 -11.88
CA VAL A 44 -9.93 -4.38 -10.43
C VAL A 44 -8.52 -4.84 -10.10
N LYS A 45 -8.05 -5.91 -10.74
CA LYS A 45 -6.68 -6.40 -10.59
C LYS A 45 -5.66 -5.31 -10.90
N HIS A 46 -5.85 -4.59 -11.99
CA HIS A 46 -4.94 -3.51 -12.39
C HIS A 46 -4.90 -2.37 -11.37
N VAL A 47 -6.04 -1.98 -10.84
CA VAL A 47 -6.14 -0.92 -9.83
C VAL A 47 -5.49 -1.33 -8.52
N VAL A 48 -5.74 -2.56 -8.06
CA VAL A 48 -5.12 -3.09 -6.82
C VAL A 48 -3.61 -3.15 -6.96
N THR A 49 -3.10 -3.58 -8.11
CA THR A 49 -1.65 -3.59 -8.39
C THR A 49 -1.06 -2.19 -8.32
N LYS A 50 -1.76 -1.20 -8.84
CA LYS A 50 -1.33 0.21 -8.75
C LYS A 50 -1.33 0.73 -7.31
N PHE A 51 -2.29 0.34 -6.48
CA PHE A 51 -2.30 0.71 -5.07
C PHE A 51 -1.05 0.20 -4.34
N VAL A 52 -0.70 -1.07 -4.53
CA VAL A 52 0.48 -1.67 -3.92
C VAL A 52 1.75 -0.95 -4.38
N SER A 53 1.90 -0.77 -5.70
CA SER A 53 3.04 -0.06 -6.28
C SER A 53 3.19 1.37 -5.74
N ARG A 54 2.09 2.10 -5.64
CA ARG A 54 2.10 3.46 -5.09
C ARG A 54 2.50 3.49 -3.62
N SER A 55 2.04 2.53 -2.84
CA SER A 55 2.42 2.36 -1.44
C SER A 55 3.93 2.12 -1.29
N ASP A 56 4.50 1.23 -2.12
CA ASP A 56 5.91 0.91 -2.09
C ASP A 56 6.77 2.12 -2.48
N ILE A 57 6.37 2.86 -3.52
CA ILE A 57 7.05 4.09 -3.95
C ILE A 57 7.05 5.13 -2.82
N GLY A 58 5.92 5.30 -2.14
CA GLY A 58 5.82 6.20 -1.00
C GLY A 58 6.74 5.80 0.15
N TYR A 59 6.84 4.51 0.45
CA TYR A 59 7.74 3.99 1.46
C TYR A 59 9.21 4.25 1.11
N GLU A 60 9.61 3.98 -0.12
CA GLU A 60 10.98 4.27 -0.58
C GLU A 60 11.32 5.76 -0.46
N LYS A 61 10.36 6.62 -0.78
CA LYS A 61 10.56 8.07 -0.77
C LYS A 61 10.62 8.66 0.63
N TYR A 62 9.74 8.22 1.53
CA TYR A 62 9.56 8.83 2.85
C TYR A 62 10.15 8.01 4.01
N GLY A 63 10.49 6.75 3.78
CA GLY A 63 11.04 5.87 4.81
C GLY A 63 10.03 5.42 5.87
N ARG A 64 8.75 5.62 5.64
CA ARG A 64 7.68 5.23 6.56
C ARG A 64 6.39 4.88 5.80
N THR A 65 5.56 4.05 6.42
CA THR A 65 4.24 3.71 5.90
C THR A 65 3.21 4.77 6.32
N LEU A 66 2.05 4.75 5.67
CA LEU A 66 0.93 5.59 6.08
C LEU A 66 0.47 5.27 7.51
N ASP A 67 0.55 4.00 7.92
CA ASP A 67 0.23 3.59 9.29
C ASP A 67 1.25 4.15 10.30
N ASP A 68 2.54 4.15 9.95
CA ASP A 68 3.58 4.79 10.75
C ASP A 68 3.34 6.29 10.90
N GLU A 69 2.97 6.96 9.81
CA GLU A 69 2.64 8.39 9.82
C GLU A 69 1.47 8.69 10.75
N ARG A 70 0.42 7.90 10.68
CA ARG A 70 -0.77 8.02 11.53
C ARG A 70 -0.43 7.82 13.01
N ARG A 71 0.30 6.76 13.32
CA ARG A 71 0.68 6.42 14.71
C ARG A 71 1.67 7.42 15.30
N GLY A 72 2.59 7.91 14.48
CA GLY A 72 3.56 8.93 14.87
C GLY A 72 2.98 10.34 14.97
N LYS A 73 1.72 10.50 14.58
CA LYS A 73 1.00 11.79 14.60
C LYS A 73 1.71 12.90 13.83
N PHE A 74 2.35 12.52 12.72
CA PHE A 74 3.00 13.47 11.81
C PHE A 74 2.00 14.39 11.11
N LYS A 75 0.76 13.94 11.00
CA LYS A 75 -0.35 14.71 10.44
C LYS A 75 -1.60 14.47 11.28
N ASN A 76 -2.36 15.51 11.58
CA ASN A 76 -3.63 15.39 12.30
C ASN A 76 -4.80 15.13 11.35
N LEU A 77 -5.99 14.90 11.91
CA LEU A 77 -7.20 14.64 11.12
C LEU A 77 -7.52 15.78 10.15
N ALA A 78 -7.39 17.03 10.59
CA ALA A 78 -7.63 18.18 9.74
C ALA A 78 -6.66 18.22 8.55
N GLY A 79 -5.39 17.86 8.76
CA GLY A 79 -4.41 17.74 7.69
C GLY A 79 -4.76 16.68 6.65
N TYR A 80 -5.23 15.51 7.09
CA TYR A 80 -5.71 14.46 6.18
C TYR A 80 -6.92 14.91 5.37
N LEU A 81 -7.88 15.56 6.00
CA LEU A 81 -9.08 16.06 5.31
C LEU A 81 -8.72 17.13 4.27
N ASN A 82 -7.80 18.02 4.59
CA ASN A 82 -7.32 19.03 3.66
C ASN A 82 -6.64 18.40 2.44
N ASP A 83 -5.77 17.43 2.67
CA ASP A 83 -5.07 16.73 1.58
C ASP A 83 -6.05 15.97 0.68
N ILE A 84 -7.05 15.31 1.26
CA ILE A 84 -8.10 14.61 0.50
C ILE A 84 -8.86 15.62 -0.37
N GLN A 85 -9.24 16.75 0.17
CA GLN A 85 -9.96 17.78 -0.57
C GLN A 85 -9.13 18.29 -1.75
N GLU A 86 -7.86 18.58 -1.53
CA GLU A 86 -6.96 19.03 -2.60
C GLU A 86 -6.83 17.98 -3.70
N GLU A 87 -6.66 16.71 -3.36
CA GLU A 87 -6.58 15.61 -4.33
C GLU A 87 -7.85 15.43 -5.13
N LEU A 88 -9.02 15.58 -4.49
CA LEU A 88 -10.32 15.53 -5.18
C LEU A 88 -10.49 16.71 -6.12
N MET A 89 -10.06 17.90 -5.74
CA MET A 89 -10.07 19.08 -6.61
C MET A 89 -9.17 18.85 -7.82
N ASP A 90 -7.97 18.32 -7.65
CA ASP A 90 -7.08 17.97 -8.74
C ASP A 90 -7.70 16.93 -9.68
N ALA A 91 -8.39 15.93 -9.13
CA ALA A 91 -9.11 14.94 -9.94
C ALA A 91 -10.18 15.59 -10.83
N VAL A 92 -10.91 16.56 -10.32
CA VAL A 92 -11.91 17.31 -11.11
C VAL A 92 -11.23 18.09 -12.24
N LEU A 93 -10.11 18.73 -11.96
CA LEU A 93 -9.33 19.46 -12.99
C LEU A 93 -8.81 18.53 -14.09
N TYR A 94 -8.30 17.36 -13.74
CA TYR A 94 -7.88 16.36 -14.72
C TYR A 94 -9.02 15.83 -15.58
N ILE A 95 -10.19 15.63 -15.00
CA ILE A 95 -11.39 15.24 -15.75
C ILE A 95 -11.76 16.31 -16.76
N GLN A 96 -11.74 17.57 -16.35
CA GLN A 96 -12.04 18.69 -17.24
C GLN A 96 -11.04 18.80 -18.39
N ALA A 97 -9.75 18.69 -18.08
CA ALA A 97 -8.70 18.71 -19.10
C ALA A 97 -8.87 17.57 -20.12
N ALA A 98 -9.20 16.36 -19.63
CA ALA A 98 -9.45 15.22 -20.50
C ALA A 98 -10.69 15.43 -21.39
N ARG A 99 -11.75 16.01 -20.86
CA ARG A 99 -12.96 16.33 -21.63
C ARG A 99 -12.67 17.36 -22.73
N GLU A 100 -11.93 18.40 -22.43
CA GLU A 100 -11.53 19.42 -23.41
C GLU A 100 -10.66 18.83 -24.50
N GLU A 101 -9.70 17.96 -24.15
CA GLU A 101 -8.88 17.24 -25.13
C GLU A 101 -9.72 16.36 -26.04
N LEU A 102 -10.72 15.67 -25.51
CA LEU A 102 -11.63 14.85 -26.30
C LEU A 102 -12.46 15.70 -27.26
N GLU A 103 -13.00 16.83 -26.81
CA GLU A 103 -13.75 17.78 -27.63
C GLU A 103 -12.90 18.34 -28.77
N ASP A 104 -11.65 18.68 -28.49
CA ASP A 104 -10.73 19.19 -29.50
C ASP A 104 -10.41 18.14 -30.56
N ARG A 105 -10.23 16.88 -30.19
CA ARG A 105 -10.05 15.77 -31.15
C ARG A 105 -11.29 15.53 -32.00
N GLU A 106 -12.47 15.67 -31.46
CA GLU A 106 -13.73 15.55 -32.21
C GLU A 106 -13.86 16.66 -33.27
N LYS A 107 -13.38 17.87 -32.97
CA LYS A 107 -13.37 19.00 -33.92
C LYS A 107 -12.38 18.84 -35.06
N GLU A 108 -11.33 18.07 -34.89
CA GLU A 108 -10.31 17.79 -35.90
C GLU A 108 -10.78 16.82 -36.99
N VAL A 109 -11.88 16.14 -36.79
CA VAL A 109 -12.50 15.22 -37.76
C VAL A 109 -13.50 15.98 -38.65
#